data_b3a762d4d162020d9fa279b6dfbd34e6
#
_entry.id   b3a762d4d162020d9fa279b6dfbd34e6
#
_cell.length_a   1.000
_cell.length_b   1.000
_cell.length_c   1.000
_cell.angle_alpha   90.00
_cell.angle_beta   90.00
_cell.angle_gamma   90.00
#
_symmetry.space_group_name_H-M   'P 1'
#
loop_
_entity.id
_entity.type
_entity.pdbx_description
1 polymer ?
#
loop_
_entity_poly.entity_id
_entity_poly.type
_entity_poly.pdbx_seq_one_letter_code
_entity_poly.pdbx_strand_id
1 'polypeptide(L)'
;IRMRRTHTLYISSKYRNSGTPSNYVISLPQILDADPNMELCRISLKNFTTYNSWFIVKEGANTIRINNNPFVVPEGNYTYQRLVKTIEGIFQDTTVQWVQEQNKVRFSFPVSRNLKFDDLGTTLGFTPNQVYSGSSITSPFPMLPYNDPHLLIHLNNVSPMAEHLVLSNHTGE
;
A
#
# COMPACT_ATOMS: atom_id res chain seq x y z
N ILE A 1 1.52 47.01 -11.45
CA ILE A 1 1.54 46.11 -10.25
C ILE A 1 0.70 44.89 -10.61
N ARG A 2 1.33 43.74 -10.81
CA ARG A 2 0.60 42.48 -11.06
C ARG A 2 -0.06 42.00 -9.75
N MET A 3 -1.38 41.99 -9.68
CA MET A 3 -2.08 41.42 -8.55
C MET A 3 -2.04 39.89 -8.64
N ARG A 4 -1.43 39.28 -7.63
CA ARG A 4 -1.44 37.82 -7.47
C ARG A 4 -2.64 37.43 -6.60
N ARG A 5 -3.63 36.77 -7.18
CA ARG A 5 -4.76 36.18 -6.42
C ARG A 5 -4.42 34.73 -6.07
N THR A 6 -4.64 34.34 -4.83
CA THR A 6 -4.44 32.98 -4.36
C THR A 6 -5.75 32.46 -3.78
N HIS A 7 -6.21 31.33 -4.29
CA HIS A 7 -7.39 30.62 -3.79
C HIS A 7 -6.93 29.29 -3.18
N THR A 8 -7.51 28.91 -2.06
CA THR A 8 -7.29 27.59 -1.46
C THR A 8 -8.55 26.78 -1.63
N LEU A 9 -8.44 25.63 -2.28
CA LEU A 9 -9.55 24.69 -2.50
C LEU A 9 -9.40 23.52 -1.56
N TYR A 10 -10.49 23.18 -0.88
CA TYR A 10 -10.59 21.97 -0.07
C TYR A 10 -11.35 20.92 -0.88
N ILE A 11 -10.65 19.85 -1.23
CA ILE A 11 -11.20 18.75 -2.03
C ILE A 11 -11.34 17.52 -1.13
N SER A 12 -12.52 16.94 -1.09
CA SER A 12 -12.78 15.71 -0.34
C SER A 12 -13.56 14.73 -1.21
N SER A 13 -13.16 13.46 -1.16
CA SER A 13 -13.87 12.37 -1.84
C SER A 13 -15.33 12.22 -1.41
N LYS A 14 -15.71 12.80 -0.26
CA LYS A 14 -17.11 12.87 0.18
C LYS A 14 -17.99 13.65 -0.78
N TYR A 15 -17.45 14.65 -1.46
CA TYR A 15 -18.16 15.54 -2.39
C TYR A 15 -17.90 15.18 -3.86
N ARG A 16 -17.52 13.94 -4.13
CA ARG A 16 -17.29 13.47 -5.50
C ARG A 16 -18.55 13.47 -6.33
N ASN A 17 -18.42 13.84 -7.58
CA ASN A 17 -19.49 13.77 -8.57
C ASN A 17 -19.65 12.34 -9.11
N SER A 18 -18.54 11.61 -9.26
CA SER A 18 -18.51 10.23 -9.72
C SER A 18 -17.25 9.50 -9.23
N GLY A 19 -17.25 8.18 -9.34
CA GLY A 19 -16.13 7.33 -8.96
C GLY A 19 -16.22 6.76 -7.54
N THR A 20 -15.14 6.18 -7.09
CA THR A 20 -14.98 5.57 -5.75
C THR A 20 -14.28 6.55 -4.80
N PRO A 21 -14.22 6.30 -3.50
CA PRO A 21 -13.46 7.14 -2.56
C PRO A 21 -11.97 7.29 -2.89
N SER A 22 -11.39 6.31 -3.58
CA SER A 22 -9.97 6.30 -3.96
C SER A 22 -9.69 6.72 -5.41
N ASN A 23 -10.74 6.74 -6.25
CA ASN A 23 -10.65 7.18 -7.63
C ASN A 23 -11.94 7.92 -8.00
N TYR A 24 -11.90 9.24 -7.97
CA TYR A 24 -13.09 10.06 -8.10
C TYR A 24 -12.85 11.31 -8.94
N VAL A 25 -13.96 11.83 -9.46
CA VAL A 25 -14.02 13.10 -10.16
C VAL A 25 -14.79 14.10 -9.31
N ILE A 26 -14.25 15.29 -9.18
CA ILE A 26 -14.91 16.46 -8.61
C ILE A 26 -14.97 17.54 -9.70
N SER A 27 -16.17 17.98 -10.01
CA SER A 27 -16.35 19.18 -10.81
C SER A 27 -16.28 20.38 -9.88
N LEU A 28 -15.26 21.18 -10.06
CA LEU A 28 -15.16 22.45 -9.35
C LEU A 28 -16.14 23.42 -9.99
N PRO A 29 -17.04 24.06 -9.22
CA PRO A 29 -17.81 25.19 -9.75
C PRO A 29 -16.81 26.23 -10.24
N GLN A 30 -17.22 27.08 -11.16
CA GLN A 30 -16.39 28.10 -11.83
C GLN A 30 -15.86 29.15 -10.80
N ILE A 31 -14.97 28.70 -9.91
CA ILE A 31 -14.36 29.53 -8.86
C ILE A 31 -13.18 30.32 -9.42
N LEU A 32 -12.63 29.84 -10.53
CA LEU A 32 -11.60 30.52 -11.26
C LEU A 32 -12.29 31.29 -12.40
N ASP A 33 -12.79 32.48 -12.09
CA ASP A 33 -13.01 33.46 -13.13
C ASP A 33 -11.66 33.65 -13.81
N ALA A 34 -11.51 33.02 -14.97
CA ALA A 34 -10.36 33.24 -15.80
C ALA A 34 -10.42 34.71 -16.22
N ASP A 35 -9.69 35.57 -15.52
CA ASP A 35 -9.43 36.91 -15.99
C ASP A 35 -8.81 36.73 -17.39
N PRO A 36 -9.44 37.25 -18.45
CA PRO A 36 -8.93 37.13 -19.82
C PRO A 36 -7.49 37.62 -19.97
N ASN A 37 -6.98 38.38 -18.99
CA ASN A 37 -5.61 38.82 -18.90
C ASN A 37 -4.72 37.93 -18.02
N MET A 38 -5.22 36.75 -17.56
CA MET A 38 -4.42 35.84 -16.77
C MET A 38 -3.43 35.09 -17.65
N GLU A 39 -2.16 35.44 -17.56
CA GLU A 39 -1.09 34.83 -18.35
C GLU A 39 -0.63 33.49 -17.77
N LEU A 40 -0.89 33.21 -16.48
CA LEU A 40 -0.43 32.00 -15.81
C LEU A 40 -1.34 31.62 -14.64
N CYS A 41 -1.81 30.38 -14.67
CA CYS A 41 -2.45 29.73 -13.51
C CYS A 41 -1.53 28.64 -12.97
N ARG A 42 -1.19 28.70 -11.69
CA ARG A 42 -0.38 27.68 -11.02
C ARG A 42 -1.21 26.99 -9.96
N ILE A 43 -1.30 25.67 -10.07
CA ILE A 43 -1.93 24.82 -9.07
C ILE A 43 -0.83 24.14 -8.25
N SER A 44 -0.95 24.16 -6.93
CA SER A 44 -0.03 23.47 -6.04
C SER A 44 -0.82 22.76 -4.94
N LEU A 45 -0.39 21.55 -4.59
CA LEU A 45 -0.92 20.82 -3.45
C LEU A 45 -0.30 21.40 -2.18
N LYS A 46 -1.13 21.89 -1.25
CA LYS A 46 -0.68 22.39 0.05
C LYS A 46 -0.64 21.32 1.12
N ASN A 47 -1.68 20.50 1.15
CA ASN A 47 -1.82 19.44 2.14
C ASN A 47 -2.65 18.31 1.54
N PHE A 48 -2.30 17.09 1.90
CA PHE A 48 -3.04 15.90 1.51
C PHE A 48 -3.22 15.02 2.74
N THR A 49 -4.46 14.64 3.00
CA THR A 49 -4.80 13.72 4.09
C THR A 49 -5.62 12.58 3.51
N THR A 50 -5.18 11.36 3.73
CA THR A 50 -5.92 10.16 3.37
C THR A 50 -5.87 9.15 4.51
N TYR A 51 -6.93 8.35 4.62
CA TYR A 51 -6.88 7.18 5.48
C TYR A 51 -6.06 6.10 4.78
N ASN A 52 -5.19 5.45 5.55
CA ASN A 52 -4.49 4.27 5.06
C ASN A 52 -5.50 3.12 4.94
N SER A 53 -6.12 3.02 3.77
CA SER A 53 -7.12 2.00 3.44
C SER A 53 -6.57 0.92 2.50
N TRP A 54 -5.27 0.91 2.25
CA TRP A 54 -4.65 -0.12 1.40
C TRP A 54 -4.51 -1.41 2.18
N PHE A 55 -5.07 -2.46 1.63
CA PHE A 55 -4.85 -3.77 2.18
C PHE A 55 -3.40 -4.19 1.99
N ILE A 56 -2.75 -4.54 3.08
CA ILE A 56 -1.40 -5.13 3.09
C ILE A 56 -1.46 -6.51 2.43
N VAL A 57 -2.52 -7.26 2.71
CA VAL A 57 -2.83 -8.53 2.07
C VAL A 57 -3.98 -8.28 1.11
N LYS A 58 -3.74 -8.48 -0.19
CA LYS A 58 -4.68 -8.20 -1.28
C LYS A 58 -5.17 -9.52 -1.89
N GLU A 59 -6.37 -9.51 -2.43
CA GLU A 59 -6.89 -10.60 -3.26
C GLU A 59 -5.94 -10.89 -4.44
N GLY A 60 -5.74 -12.16 -4.75
CA GLY A 60 -4.83 -12.61 -5.80
C GLY A 60 -3.34 -12.57 -5.46
N ALA A 61 -2.98 -11.97 -4.31
CA ALA A 61 -1.61 -11.87 -3.80
C ALA A 61 -1.53 -12.31 -2.34
N ASN A 62 -2.31 -13.32 -1.94
CA ASN A 62 -2.55 -13.72 -0.56
C ASN A 62 -2.43 -15.22 -0.31
N THR A 63 -1.72 -15.94 -1.17
CA THR A 63 -1.63 -17.39 -1.10
C THR A 63 -0.28 -17.86 -0.56
N ILE A 64 -0.35 -18.79 0.40
CA ILE A 64 0.77 -19.56 0.90
C ILE A 64 0.59 -21.01 0.44
N ARG A 65 1.62 -21.65 -0.08
CA ARG A 65 1.58 -23.06 -0.48
C ARG A 65 2.49 -23.88 0.41
N ILE A 66 1.95 -24.92 1.03
CA ILE A 66 2.72 -25.93 1.78
C ILE A 66 2.59 -27.26 1.05
N ASN A 67 3.69 -27.84 0.58
CA ASN A 67 3.72 -29.04 -0.24
C ASN A 67 2.75 -28.93 -1.45
N ASN A 68 2.71 -27.77 -2.10
CA ASN A 68 1.82 -27.37 -3.20
C ASN A 68 0.33 -27.17 -2.82
N ASN A 69 -0.10 -27.47 -1.60
CA ASN A 69 -1.45 -27.17 -1.15
C ASN A 69 -1.60 -25.66 -0.89
N PRO A 70 -2.56 -25.00 -1.52
CA PRO A 70 -2.76 -23.55 -1.34
C PRO A 70 -3.56 -23.27 -0.05
N PHE A 71 -3.14 -22.25 0.67
CA PHE A 71 -3.81 -21.65 1.81
C PHE A 71 -3.95 -20.16 1.59
N VAL A 72 -5.15 -19.64 1.72
CA VAL A 72 -5.47 -18.25 1.44
C VAL A 72 -5.52 -17.46 2.74
N VAL A 73 -4.72 -16.41 2.83
CA VAL A 73 -4.76 -15.45 3.94
C VAL A 73 -5.86 -14.43 3.64
N PRO A 74 -6.79 -14.17 4.57
CA PRO A 74 -7.83 -13.16 4.35
C PRO A 74 -7.23 -11.80 3.99
N GLU A 75 -7.91 -11.09 3.11
CA GLU A 75 -7.54 -9.69 2.79
C GLU A 75 -7.67 -8.80 4.01
N GLY A 76 -6.81 -7.79 4.08
CA GLY A 76 -6.92 -6.81 5.15
C GLY A 76 -5.65 -6.05 5.44
N ASN A 77 -5.80 -5.12 6.37
CA ASN A 77 -4.70 -4.40 7.00
C ASN A 77 -4.33 -5.09 8.30
N TYR A 78 -3.08 -5.48 8.39
CA TYR A 78 -2.55 -6.22 9.52
C TYR A 78 -1.38 -5.48 10.16
N THR A 79 -1.30 -5.52 11.49
CA THR A 79 -0.02 -5.37 12.18
C THR A 79 0.80 -6.65 11.99
N TYR A 80 2.11 -6.59 12.19
CA TYR A 80 2.98 -7.77 12.11
C TYR A 80 2.47 -8.94 12.95
N GLN A 81 2.13 -8.67 14.22
CA GLN A 81 1.64 -9.68 15.14
C GLN A 81 0.32 -10.29 14.68
N ARG A 82 -0.60 -9.43 14.21
CA ARG A 82 -1.92 -9.88 13.74
C ARG A 82 -1.80 -10.72 12.47
N LEU A 83 -0.93 -10.33 11.54
CA LEU A 83 -0.68 -11.09 10.31
C LEU A 83 -0.13 -12.47 10.63
N VAL A 84 0.91 -12.54 11.46
CA VAL A 84 1.53 -13.80 11.87
C VAL A 84 0.52 -14.72 12.59
N LYS A 85 -0.28 -14.18 13.51
CA LYS A 85 -1.33 -14.96 14.20
C LYS A 85 -2.44 -15.44 13.25
N THR A 86 -2.82 -14.60 12.28
CA THR A 86 -3.81 -15.00 11.27
C THR A 86 -3.28 -16.12 10.41
N ILE A 87 -2.02 -16.04 9.98
CA ILE A 87 -1.37 -17.10 9.20
C ILE A 87 -1.26 -18.39 10.05
N GLU A 88 -0.82 -18.29 11.30
CA GLU A 88 -0.73 -19.44 12.21
C GLU A 88 -2.10 -20.14 12.38
N GLY A 89 -3.17 -19.36 12.53
CA GLY A 89 -4.54 -19.88 12.68
C GLY A 89 -5.09 -20.62 11.46
N ILE A 90 -4.49 -20.45 10.28
CA ILE A 90 -4.86 -21.19 9.06
C ILE A 90 -4.29 -22.61 9.09
N PHE A 91 -3.20 -22.83 9.82
CA PHE A 91 -2.50 -24.11 9.87
C PHE A 91 -2.77 -24.82 11.20
N GLN A 92 -2.97 -26.12 11.15
CA GLN A 92 -3.26 -26.92 12.37
C GLN A 92 -2.01 -27.39 13.09
N ASP A 93 -0.90 -27.55 12.37
CA ASP A 93 0.32 -28.20 12.85
C ASP A 93 1.59 -27.37 12.54
N THR A 94 1.43 -26.09 12.32
CA THR A 94 2.52 -25.18 11.97
C THR A 94 2.54 -24.03 12.96
N THR A 95 3.67 -23.79 13.60
CA THR A 95 3.88 -22.57 14.40
C THR A 95 4.47 -21.48 13.54
N VAL A 96 3.87 -20.31 13.59
CA VAL A 96 4.36 -19.12 12.87
C VAL A 96 4.71 -18.04 13.88
N GLN A 97 5.93 -17.56 13.83
CA GLN A 97 6.45 -16.59 14.80
C GLN A 97 7.04 -15.37 14.12
N TRP A 98 6.79 -14.21 14.70
CA TRP A 98 7.51 -13.00 14.37
C TRP A 98 8.76 -12.88 15.26
N VAL A 99 9.94 -12.94 14.63
CA VAL A 99 11.24 -12.74 15.28
C VAL A 99 11.52 -11.24 15.30
N GLN A 100 11.14 -10.58 16.41
CA GLN A 100 11.12 -9.11 16.53
C GLN A 100 12.48 -8.48 16.30
N GLU A 101 13.56 -9.04 16.86
CA GLU A 101 14.93 -8.51 16.80
C GLU A 101 15.46 -8.43 15.35
N GLN A 102 14.94 -9.29 14.49
CA GLN A 102 15.35 -9.35 13.08
C GLN A 102 14.25 -8.85 12.14
N ASN A 103 13.07 -8.55 12.67
CA ASN A 103 11.87 -8.25 11.92
C ASN A 103 11.55 -9.32 10.86
N LYS A 104 11.70 -10.59 11.19
CA LYS A 104 11.54 -11.73 10.29
C LYS A 104 10.40 -12.64 10.73
N VAL A 105 9.87 -13.41 9.78
CA VAL A 105 8.92 -14.49 10.06
C VAL A 105 9.63 -15.83 10.06
N ARG A 106 9.27 -16.68 11.03
CA ARG A 106 9.71 -18.07 11.12
C ARG A 106 8.51 -19.00 11.09
N PHE A 107 8.57 -19.97 10.19
CA PHE A 107 7.66 -21.11 10.13
C PHE A 107 8.34 -22.33 10.71
N SER A 108 7.67 -23.04 11.63
CA SER A 108 8.17 -24.28 12.25
C SER A 108 7.15 -25.38 12.01
N PHE A 109 7.62 -26.49 11.44
CA PHE A 109 6.84 -27.65 11.06
C PHE A 109 7.31 -28.89 11.84
N PRO A 110 6.42 -29.84 12.15
CA PRO A 110 6.80 -31.11 12.80
C PRO A 110 7.77 -31.95 11.94
N VAL A 111 7.63 -31.84 10.62
CA VAL A 111 8.46 -32.50 9.61
C VAL A 111 8.86 -31.53 8.54
N SER A 112 9.94 -31.83 7.80
CA SER A 112 10.36 -30.98 6.69
C SER A 112 9.25 -30.82 5.65
N ARG A 113 8.99 -29.57 5.24
CA ARG A 113 7.98 -29.22 4.25
C ARG A 113 8.52 -28.23 3.24
N ASN A 114 7.88 -28.16 2.08
CA ASN A 114 8.14 -27.16 1.06
C ASN A 114 7.16 -26.00 1.26
N LEU A 115 7.70 -24.81 1.39
CA LEU A 115 6.95 -23.57 1.59
C LEU A 115 7.18 -22.66 0.37
N LYS A 116 6.09 -22.16 -0.20
CA LYS A 116 6.13 -21.23 -1.34
C LYS A 116 5.05 -20.16 -1.14
N PHE A 117 5.37 -18.94 -1.53
CA PHE A 117 4.47 -17.79 -1.48
C PHE A 117 4.24 -17.24 -2.89
N ASP A 118 3.09 -16.63 -3.11
CA ASP A 118 2.89 -15.67 -4.19
C ASP A 118 3.46 -14.29 -3.78
N ASP A 119 2.88 -13.19 -4.23
CA ASP A 119 3.33 -11.83 -3.89
C ASP A 119 3.26 -11.51 -2.39
N LEU A 120 2.47 -12.25 -1.59
CA LEU A 120 2.49 -12.17 -0.13
C LEU A 120 3.90 -12.42 0.44
N GLY A 121 4.71 -13.21 -0.28
CA GLY A 121 6.10 -13.46 0.09
C GLY A 121 6.86 -12.16 0.33
N THR A 122 6.72 -11.17 -0.50
CA THR A 122 7.40 -9.88 -0.35
C THR A 122 7.07 -9.22 0.99
N THR A 123 5.79 -9.22 1.38
CA THR A 123 5.34 -8.69 2.67
C THR A 123 5.94 -9.44 3.86
N LEU A 124 6.09 -10.76 3.73
CA LEU A 124 6.62 -11.63 4.78
C LEU A 124 8.16 -11.76 4.76
N GLY A 125 8.84 -11.09 3.84
CA GLY A 125 10.30 -11.16 3.69
C GLY A 125 10.80 -12.40 2.96
N PHE A 126 9.96 -13.03 2.13
CA PHE A 126 10.33 -14.13 1.22
C PHE A 126 10.31 -13.67 -0.23
N THR A 127 11.12 -14.32 -1.06
CA THR A 127 11.05 -14.09 -2.50
C THR A 127 9.81 -14.78 -3.08
N PRO A 128 8.93 -14.07 -3.79
CA PRO A 128 7.77 -14.66 -4.43
C PRO A 128 8.16 -15.82 -5.37
N ASN A 129 7.31 -16.84 -5.38
CA ASN A 129 7.45 -18.03 -6.22
C ASN A 129 8.70 -18.91 -5.97
N GLN A 130 9.56 -18.55 -5.04
CA GLN A 130 10.68 -19.40 -4.60
C GLN A 130 10.17 -20.49 -3.64
N VAL A 131 10.77 -21.68 -3.72
CA VAL A 131 10.49 -22.79 -2.80
C VAL A 131 11.54 -22.80 -1.69
N TYR A 132 11.08 -22.86 -0.47
CA TYR A 132 11.89 -22.99 0.75
C TYR A 132 11.59 -24.34 1.38
N SER A 133 12.60 -25.11 1.75
CA SER A 133 12.42 -26.47 2.28
C SER A 133 13.06 -26.58 3.67
N GLY A 134 12.37 -27.24 4.60
CA GLY A 134 12.88 -27.48 5.94
C GLY A 134 11.76 -27.70 6.98
N SER A 135 12.16 -28.07 8.19
CA SER A 135 11.28 -28.12 9.36
C SER A 135 11.25 -26.77 10.11
N SER A 136 12.20 -25.89 9.88
CA SER A 136 12.23 -24.52 10.39
C SER A 136 12.71 -23.59 9.27
N ILE A 137 11.85 -22.72 8.81
CA ILE A 137 12.11 -21.81 7.67
C ILE A 137 11.94 -20.38 8.17
N THR A 138 13.02 -19.61 8.17
CA THR A 138 13.00 -18.18 8.51
C THR A 138 13.09 -17.36 7.23
N SER A 139 12.34 -16.26 7.15
CA SER A 139 12.41 -15.37 5.99
C SER A 139 13.82 -14.84 5.77
N PRO A 140 14.34 -14.82 4.53
CA PRO A 140 15.67 -14.29 4.24
C PRO A 140 15.76 -12.79 4.49
N PHE A 141 14.68 -12.06 4.25
CA PHE A 141 14.58 -10.62 4.39
C PHE A 141 13.66 -10.22 5.55
N PRO A 142 13.76 -8.98 6.07
CA PRO A 142 12.79 -8.45 7.02
C PRO A 142 11.38 -8.41 6.43
N MET A 143 10.37 -8.49 7.29
CA MET A 143 8.98 -8.23 6.89
C MET A 143 8.81 -6.77 6.47
N LEU A 144 8.11 -6.55 5.38
CA LEU A 144 7.77 -5.23 4.86
C LEU A 144 6.23 -5.12 4.76
N PRO A 145 5.56 -4.57 5.77
CA PRO A 145 4.10 -4.45 5.75
C PRO A 145 3.59 -3.42 4.74
N TYR A 146 4.51 -2.64 4.17
CA TYR A 146 4.19 -1.61 3.19
C TYR A 146 4.93 -1.91 1.89
N ASN A 147 4.24 -2.56 0.95
CA ASN A 147 4.82 -2.90 -0.36
C ASN A 147 4.97 -1.71 -1.30
N ASP A 148 4.34 -0.59 -0.99
CA ASP A 148 4.43 0.61 -1.82
C ASP A 148 4.48 1.86 -0.93
N PRO A 149 5.69 2.40 -0.69
CA PRO A 149 5.86 3.62 0.09
C PRO A 149 5.45 4.88 -0.67
N HIS A 150 5.05 4.76 -1.95
CA HIS A 150 4.77 5.89 -2.81
C HIS A 150 3.28 6.06 -3.07
N LEU A 151 2.78 7.25 -2.83
CA LEU A 151 1.47 7.70 -3.28
C LEU A 151 1.67 8.54 -4.55
N LEU A 152 1.17 8.06 -5.69
CA LEU A 152 1.18 8.81 -6.93
C LEU A 152 -0.12 9.62 -7.05
N ILE A 153 0.00 10.94 -7.13
CA ILE A 153 -1.13 11.83 -7.38
C ILE A 153 -1.05 12.29 -8.83
N HIS A 154 -2.02 11.86 -9.64
CA HIS A 154 -2.16 12.32 -11.00
C HIS A 154 -3.13 13.48 -11.08
N LEU A 155 -2.68 14.61 -11.62
CA LEU A 155 -3.52 15.75 -11.94
C LEU A 155 -3.80 15.74 -13.44
N ASN A 156 -5.02 15.35 -13.81
CA ASN A 156 -5.47 15.35 -15.21
C ASN A 156 -5.89 16.76 -15.62
N ASN A 157 -5.66 17.12 -16.89
CA ASN A 157 -6.04 18.41 -17.48
C ASN A 157 -5.32 19.64 -16.89
N VAL A 158 -4.19 19.45 -16.24
CA VAL A 158 -3.26 20.52 -15.93
C VAL A 158 -2.26 20.62 -17.07
N SER A 159 -1.95 21.86 -17.50
CA SER A 159 -1.02 22.14 -18.61
C SER A 159 0.25 21.30 -18.52
N PRO A 160 0.91 20.90 -19.65
CA PRO A 160 2.01 19.93 -19.71
C PRO A 160 3.29 20.29 -18.94
N MET A 161 3.29 21.35 -18.16
CA MET A 161 4.35 21.70 -17.20
C MET A 161 4.10 21.16 -15.77
N ALA A 162 3.13 20.26 -15.56
CA ALA A 162 2.92 19.66 -14.26
C ALA A 162 4.06 18.68 -13.93
N GLU A 163 4.93 19.03 -13.01
CA GLU A 163 5.91 18.13 -12.43
C GLU A 163 5.20 17.01 -11.67
N HIS A 164 5.66 15.79 -11.83
CA HIS A 164 5.17 14.66 -11.04
C HIS A 164 5.55 14.89 -9.57
N LEU A 165 4.54 15.03 -8.70
CA LEU A 165 4.75 15.12 -7.28
C LEU A 165 4.82 13.70 -6.69
N VAL A 166 6.01 13.23 -6.39
CA VAL A 166 6.22 11.99 -5.63
C VAL A 166 6.26 12.37 -4.15
N LEU A 167 5.23 11.96 -3.40
CA LEU A 167 5.22 12.10 -1.96
C LEU A 167 5.82 10.83 -1.34
N SER A 168 7.04 10.90 -0.86
CA SER A 168 7.60 9.85 -0.01
C SER A 168 7.06 10.02 1.42
N ASN A 169 6.56 8.93 2.02
CA ASN A 169 6.29 8.91 3.46
C ASN A 169 7.62 8.96 4.21
N HIS A 170 8.03 10.14 4.62
CA HIS A 170 8.98 10.27 5.70
C HIS A 170 8.19 10.07 7.00
N THR A 171 8.20 8.85 7.53
CA THR A 171 7.91 8.65 8.96
C THR A 171 9.06 9.28 9.71
N GLY A 172 8.89 10.53 10.09
CA GLY A 172 9.76 11.17 11.07
C GLY A 172 9.74 10.37 12.36
N GLU A 173 10.92 10.21 12.93
CA GLU A 173 11.19 9.69 14.28
C GLU A 173 10.34 10.39 15.35
#